data_2dabd144e26c9412c45912316919b358
#
_entry.id   2dabd144e26c9412c45912316919b358
#
_cell.length_a   1.000
_cell.length_b   1.000
_cell.length_c   1.000
_cell.angle_alpha   90.00
_cell.angle_beta   90.00
_cell.angle_gamma   90.00
#
_symmetry.space_group_name_H-M   'P 1'
#
loop_
_entity.id
_entity.type
_entity.pdbx_description
1 polymer ?
#
loop_
_entity_poly.entity_id
_entity_poly.type
_entity_poly.pdbx_seq_one_letter_code
_entity_poly.pdbx_strand_id
1 'polypeptide(L)'
;MRLAAVLLGAVLAASSASVASAVVRITSDTGGQIGPYLETLAAIRDSGQRVIIDGPCLSACTMILGVIPRDRICVTRRARLGFHAAWHHGENGRPATNRGGTQLLMAVYPQNVKNWISKRGGLTREMKYLTGRELASMYPTCN
;
A
#
# COMPACT_ATOMS: atom_id res chain seq x y z
N MET A 1 3.55 70.30 27.86
CA MET A 1 3.41 69.54 26.59
C MET A 1 3.82 68.10 26.87
N ARG A 2 2.87 67.19 26.91
CA ARG A 2 3.13 65.74 27.15
C ARG A 2 2.92 65.00 25.82
N LEU A 3 4.00 64.46 25.24
CA LEU A 3 3.97 63.63 24.04
C LEU A 3 3.58 62.19 24.44
N ALA A 4 2.43 61.71 24.01
CA ALA A 4 2.01 60.31 24.14
C ALA A 4 2.54 59.53 22.93
N ALA A 5 3.43 58.56 23.18
CA ALA A 5 3.91 57.62 22.18
C ALA A 5 2.89 56.48 22.06
N VAL A 6 2.27 56.31 20.89
CA VAL A 6 1.41 55.21 20.53
C VAL A 6 2.26 54.10 19.95
N LEU A 7 2.41 52.98 20.68
CA LEU A 7 3.04 51.76 20.21
C LEU A 7 2.03 50.94 19.40
N LEU A 8 2.21 50.91 18.08
CA LEU A 8 1.45 50.06 17.17
C LEU A 8 2.06 48.65 17.20
N GLY A 9 1.39 47.70 17.92
CA GLY A 9 1.77 46.29 17.92
C GLY A 9 1.30 45.60 16.65
N ALA A 10 2.21 45.19 15.79
CA ALA A 10 1.92 44.36 14.63
C ALA A 10 1.70 42.88 15.09
N VAL A 11 0.47 42.38 15.00
CA VAL A 11 0.14 40.96 15.22
C VAL A 11 0.44 40.21 13.94
N LEU A 12 1.53 39.42 13.91
CA LEU A 12 1.79 38.46 12.83
C LEU A 12 0.84 37.26 13.00
N ALA A 13 -0.17 37.17 12.17
CA ALA A 13 -0.99 35.97 12.02
C ALA A 13 -0.19 34.89 11.29
N ALA A 14 0.31 33.88 12.01
CA ALA A 14 0.93 32.72 11.42
C ALA A 14 -0.16 31.85 10.75
N SER A 15 -0.30 31.95 9.43
CA SER A 15 -1.17 31.07 8.65
C SER A 15 -0.57 29.66 8.62
N SER A 16 -1.13 28.72 9.39
CA SER A 16 -0.80 27.30 9.32
C SER A 16 -1.32 26.73 8.00
N ALA A 17 -0.46 26.66 6.99
CA ALA A 17 -0.78 25.96 5.76
C ALA A 17 -0.95 24.47 6.09
N SER A 18 -2.19 23.96 6.06
CA SER A 18 -2.49 22.53 6.10
C SER A 18 -1.89 21.89 4.85
N VAL A 19 -0.78 21.17 5.01
CA VAL A 19 -0.21 20.38 3.93
C VAL A 19 -1.21 19.24 3.67
N ALA A 20 -1.98 19.35 2.59
CA ALA A 20 -2.83 18.26 2.13
C ALA A 20 -1.91 17.06 1.86
N SER A 21 -2.02 16.00 2.68
CA SER A 21 -1.24 14.78 2.46
C SER A 21 -1.62 14.20 1.11
N ALA A 22 -0.66 14.09 0.20
CA ALA A 22 -0.89 13.49 -1.11
C ALA A 22 -1.41 12.06 -0.94
N VAL A 23 -2.34 11.64 -1.81
CA VAL A 23 -2.99 10.34 -1.76
C VAL A 23 -2.61 9.54 -3.00
N VAL A 24 -2.12 8.33 -2.79
CA VAL A 24 -1.91 7.34 -3.86
C VAL A 24 -3.20 6.54 -4.03
N ARG A 25 -3.79 6.56 -5.21
CA ARG A 25 -4.99 5.78 -5.53
C ARG A 25 -4.67 4.69 -6.55
N ILE A 26 -4.89 3.44 -6.17
CA ILE A 26 -4.70 2.27 -7.04
C ILE A 26 -6.05 1.87 -7.62
N THR A 27 -6.27 2.20 -8.88
CA THR A 27 -7.51 1.84 -9.61
C THR A 27 -7.36 0.56 -10.43
N SER A 28 -6.13 0.24 -10.84
CA SER A 28 -5.77 -1.02 -11.49
C SER A 28 -4.25 -1.16 -11.51
N ASP A 29 -3.75 -2.23 -10.93
CA ASP A 29 -2.33 -2.57 -10.90
C ASP A 29 -2.16 -4.08 -10.97
N THR A 30 -1.52 -4.58 -12.02
CA THR A 30 -1.31 -6.01 -12.27
C THR A 30 -0.04 -6.56 -11.63
N GLY A 31 0.74 -5.70 -10.96
CA GLY A 31 2.01 -6.07 -10.36
C GLY A 31 3.18 -6.01 -11.34
N GLY A 32 4.29 -6.57 -10.93
CA GLY A 32 5.53 -6.55 -11.69
C GLY A 32 6.69 -7.19 -10.92
N GLN A 33 7.91 -6.71 -11.16
CA GLN A 33 9.10 -7.21 -10.50
C GLN A 33 9.15 -6.78 -9.02
N ILE A 34 9.46 -7.70 -8.12
CA ILE A 34 9.44 -7.49 -6.67
C ILE A 34 10.37 -6.35 -6.24
N GLY A 35 11.63 -6.32 -6.72
CA GLY A 35 12.62 -5.31 -6.35
C GLY A 35 12.14 -3.87 -6.62
N PRO A 36 11.89 -3.49 -7.87
CA PRO A 36 11.36 -2.16 -8.21
C PRO A 36 10.07 -1.79 -7.47
N TYR A 37 9.18 -2.77 -7.20
CA TYR A 37 7.99 -2.53 -6.39
C TYR A 37 8.32 -2.17 -4.95
N LEU A 38 9.24 -2.88 -4.32
CA LEU A 38 9.67 -2.56 -2.94
C LEU A 38 10.27 -1.15 -2.85
N GLU A 39 11.06 -0.73 -3.83
CA GLU A 39 11.62 0.63 -3.89
C GLU A 39 10.51 1.69 -4.01
N THR A 40 9.56 1.49 -4.91
CA THR A 40 8.40 2.39 -5.09
C THR A 40 7.55 2.47 -3.81
N LEU A 41 7.25 1.32 -3.20
CA LEU A 41 6.46 1.27 -1.97
C LEU A 41 7.20 1.88 -0.78
N ALA A 42 8.52 1.72 -0.71
CA ALA A 42 9.34 2.39 0.31
C ALA A 42 9.26 3.92 0.17
N ALA A 43 9.36 4.44 -1.06
CA ALA A 43 9.21 5.89 -1.30
C ALA A 43 7.82 6.40 -0.87
N ILE A 44 6.74 5.67 -1.17
CA ILE A 44 5.37 6.00 -0.70
C ILE A 44 5.29 5.96 0.84
N ARG A 45 5.89 4.95 1.47
CA ARG A 45 5.95 4.86 2.93
C ARG A 45 6.65 6.07 3.55
N ASP A 46 7.82 6.42 3.02
CA ASP A 46 8.70 7.46 3.57
C ASP A 46 8.14 8.87 3.32
N SER A 47 7.36 9.07 2.25
CA SER A 47 6.64 10.31 1.98
C SER A 47 5.45 10.57 2.91
N GLY A 48 5.03 9.60 3.72
CA GLY A 48 3.86 9.75 4.60
C GLY A 48 2.50 9.69 3.89
N GLN A 49 2.47 9.43 2.59
CA GLN A 49 1.24 9.40 1.78
C GLN A 49 0.26 8.32 2.25
N ARG A 50 -1.02 8.62 2.12
CA ARG A 50 -2.10 7.63 2.29
C ARG A 50 -2.31 6.87 0.99
N VAL A 51 -2.81 5.63 1.10
CA VAL A 51 -3.10 4.77 -0.03
C VAL A 51 -4.57 4.38 -0.03
N ILE A 52 -5.21 4.54 -1.18
CA ILE A 52 -6.58 4.08 -1.45
C ILE A 52 -6.49 2.94 -2.47
N ILE A 53 -6.87 1.73 -2.08
CA ILE A 53 -7.01 0.63 -3.01
C ILE A 53 -8.45 0.64 -3.54
N ASP A 54 -8.61 1.00 -4.81
CA ASP A 54 -9.90 1.30 -5.45
C ASP A 54 -10.16 0.43 -6.69
N GLY A 55 -9.48 -0.69 -6.79
CA GLY A 55 -9.60 -1.63 -7.89
C GLY A 55 -8.68 -2.82 -7.72
N PRO A 56 -8.35 -3.53 -8.81
CA PRO A 56 -7.38 -4.62 -8.78
C PRO A 56 -5.99 -4.15 -8.36
N CYS A 57 -5.42 -4.83 -7.36
CA CYS A 57 -4.03 -4.73 -6.93
C CYS A 57 -3.49 -6.15 -6.85
N LEU A 58 -2.75 -6.57 -7.86
CA LEU A 58 -2.38 -7.96 -8.07
C LEU A 58 -0.88 -8.18 -7.93
N SER A 59 -0.48 -9.38 -7.55
CA SER A 59 0.93 -9.80 -7.54
C SER A 59 1.79 -8.88 -6.66
N ALA A 60 2.88 -8.32 -7.19
CA ALA A 60 3.80 -7.43 -6.47
C ALA A 60 3.10 -6.20 -5.86
N CYS A 61 2.00 -5.71 -6.45
CA CYS A 61 1.20 -4.63 -5.87
C CYS A 61 0.73 -4.95 -4.44
N THR A 62 0.41 -6.21 -4.14
CA THR A 62 -0.08 -6.61 -2.81
C THR A 62 0.95 -6.45 -1.68
N MET A 63 2.24 -6.28 -2.01
CA MET A 63 3.28 -5.97 -1.00
C MET A 63 3.01 -4.66 -0.27
N ILE A 64 2.19 -3.78 -0.84
CA ILE A 64 1.73 -2.54 -0.18
C ILE A 64 1.17 -2.79 1.22
N LEU A 65 0.53 -3.95 1.43
CA LEU A 65 -0.07 -4.34 2.70
C LEU A 65 0.94 -4.56 3.84
N GLY A 66 2.20 -4.83 3.49
CA GLY A 66 3.27 -5.04 4.47
C GLY A 66 4.28 -3.91 4.53
N VAL A 67 4.38 -3.08 3.47
CA VAL A 67 5.32 -1.96 3.41
C VAL A 67 4.72 -0.67 3.95
N ILE A 68 3.43 -0.41 3.65
CA ILE A 68 2.73 0.78 4.11
C ILE A 68 2.05 0.49 5.46
N PRO A 69 2.14 1.37 6.46
CA PRO A 69 1.40 1.25 7.71
C PRO A 69 -0.10 1.09 7.48
N ARG A 70 -0.72 0.15 8.20
CA ARG A 70 -2.12 -0.23 8.01
C ARG A 70 -3.10 0.94 8.14
N ASP A 71 -2.82 1.88 9.03
CA ASP A 71 -3.63 3.09 9.29
C ASP A 71 -3.58 4.11 8.15
N ARG A 72 -2.64 3.95 7.22
CA ARG A 72 -2.54 4.76 6.00
C ARG A 72 -3.15 4.09 4.76
N ILE A 73 -3.67 2.86 4.90
CA ILE A 73 -4.33 2.12 3.81
C ILE A 73 -5.83 2.09 4.06
N CYS A 74 -6.63 2.43 3.06
CA CYS A 74 -8.05 2.08 3.03
C CYS A 74 -8.44 1.38 1.73
N VAL A 75 -9.52 0.61 1.77
CA VAL A 75 -10.03 -0.17 0.64
C VAL A 75 -11.45 0.24 0.28
N THR A 76 -11.76 0.35 -1.02
CA THR A 76 -13.13 0.56 -1.50
C THR A 76 -13.81 -0.78 -1.77
N ARG A 77 -15.12 -0.73 -2.07
CA ARG A 77 -15.86 -1.92 -2.52
C ARG A 77 -15.35 -2.54 -3.82
N ARG A 78 -14.58 -1.78 -4.62
CA ARG A 78 -13.97 -2.25 -5.87
C ARG A 78 -12.61 -2.94 -5.66
N ALA A 79 -12.03 -2.81 -4.46
CA ALA A 79 -10.72 -3.37 -4.17
C ALA A 79 -10.70 -4.90 -4.33
N ARG A 80 -9.71 -5.40 -5.06
CA ARG A 80 -9.43 -6.82 -5.27
C ARG A 80 -7.95 -7.07 -5.14
N LEU A 81 -7.55 -7.77 -4.12
CA LEU A 81 -6.15 -8.11 -3.89
C LEU A 81 -5.88 -9.53 -4.36
N GLY A 82 -4.95 -9.67 -5.31
CA GLY A 82 -4.62 -10.95 -5.94
C GLY A 82 -3.22 -11.43 -5.56
N PHE A 83 -3.16 -12.61 -4.95
CA PHE A 83 -1.94 -13.23 -4.43
C PHE A 83 -1.59 -14.49 -5.20
N HIS A 84 -0.34 -14.62 -5.62
CA HIS A 84 0.21 -15.84 -6.20
C HIS A 84 1.71 -15.96 -5.91
N ALA A 85 2.27 -17.14 -6.15
CA ALA A 85 3.71 -17.37 -6.02
C ALA A 85 4.50 -16.54 -7.04
N ALA A 86 5.64 -16.01 -6.64
CA ALA A 86 6.55 -15.37 -7.57
C ALA A 86 7.01 -16.37 -8.65
N TRP A 87 7.23 -15.85 -9.85
CA TRP A 87 7.68 -16.65 -10.97
C TRP A 87 8.75 -15.91 -11.79
N HIS A 88 9.45 -16.65 -12.62
CA HIS A 88 10.42 -16.13 -13.59
C HIS A 88 10.32 -16.92 -14.90
N HIS A 89 10.91 -16.41 -15.95
CA HIS A 89 11.08 -17.19 -17.17
C HIS A 89 12.17 -18.24 -16.92
N GLY A 90 11.76 -19.51 -16.92
CA GLY A 90 12.67 -20.65 -16.85
C GLY A 90 13.33 -20.93 -18.20
N GLU A 91 14.08 -22.03 -18.25
CA GLU A 91 14.63 -22.56 -19.48
C GLU A 91 13.48 -22.79 -20.50
N ASN A 92 13.71 -22.46 -21.75
CA ASN A 92 12.70 -22.49 -22.82
C ASN A 92 11.55 -21.45 -22.68
N GLY A 93 11.73 -20.36 -21.90
CA GLY A 93 10.76 -19.28 -21.78
C GLY A 93 9.47 -19.63 -21.02
N ARG A 94 9.33 -20.83 -20.46
CA ARG A 94 8.15 -21.23 -19.70
C ARG A 94 8.18 -20.64 -18.28
N PRO A 95 7.03 -20.18 -17.75
CA PRO A 95 6.98 -19.70 -16.39
C PRO A 95 7.39 -20.79 -15.38
N ALA A 96 8.34 -20.49 -14.52
CA ALA A 96 8.80 -21.34 -13.43
C ALA A 96 8.61 -20.62 -12.08
N THR A 97 8.27 -21.36 -11.03
CA THR A 97 8.10 -20.77 -9.69
C THR A 97 9.44 -20.29 -9.15
N ASN A 98 9.48 -19.03 -8.71
CA ASN A 98 10.60 -18.44 -8.00
C ASN A 98 10.41 -18.63 -6.50
N ARG A 99 11.07 -19.62 -5.91
CA ARG A 99 10.95 -19.93 -4.47
C ARG A 99 11.44 -18.78 -3.61
N GLY A 100 12.59 -18.18 -3.93
CA GLY A 100 13.15 -17.05 -3.17
C GLY A 100 12.23 -15.83 -3.19
N GLY A 101 11.71 -15.47 -4.38
CA GLY A 101 10.71 -14.40 -4.51
C GLY A 101 9.43 -14.70 -3.74
N THR A 102 8.97 -15.96 -3.75
CA THR A 102 7.77 -16.37 -2.99
C THR A 102 7.98 -16.26 -1.47
N GLN A 103 9.16 -16.65 -0.98
CA GLN A 103 9.53 -16.49 0.43
C GLN A 103 9.62 -15.00 0.82
N LEU A 104 10.17 -14.16 -0.05
CA LEU A 104 10.23 -12.72 0.17
C LEU A 104 8.83 -12.10 0.25
N LEU A 105 7.90 -12.47 -0.65
CA LEU A 105 6.50 -12.02 -0.57
C LEU A 105 5.89 -12.40 0.79
N MET A 106 6.04 -13.66 1.20
CA MET A 106 5.53 -14.11 2.50
C MET A 106 6.20 -13.39 3.68
N ALA A 107 7.48 -13.01 3.58
CA ALA A 107 8.15 -12.25 4.62
C ALA A 107 7.59 -10.83 4.75
N VAL A 108 7.27 -10.18 3.63
CA VAL A 108 6.75 -8.80 3.57
C VAL A 108 5.33 -8.71 4.12
N TYR A 109 4.46 -9.70 3.88
CA TYR A 109 3.05 -9.61 4.28
C TYR A 109 2.85 -9.55 5.80
N PRO A 110 1.86 -8.78 6.30
CA PRO A 110 1.48 -8.77 7.70
C PRO A 110 0.82 -10.10 8.12
N GLN A 111 0.81 -10.37 9.41
CA GLN A 111 0.42 -11.68 9.93
C GLN A 111 -1.02 -12.10 9.56
N ASN A 112 -1.98 -11.17 9.54
CA ASN A 112 -3.36 -11.44 9.13
C ASN A 112 -3.45 -11.92 7.67
N VAL A 113 -2.66 -11.32 6.77
CA VAL A 113 -2.56 -11.73 5.36
C VAL A 113 -1.85 -13.07 5.22
N LYS A 114 -0.74 -13.28 5.94
CA LYS A 114 -0.05 -14.59 6.00
C LYS A 114 -0.99 -15.72 6.41
N ASN A 115 -1.76 -15.49 7.47
CA ASN A 115 -2.73 -16.47 7.97
C ASN A 115 -3.82 -16.76 6.93
N TRP A 116 -4.30 -15.71 6.23
CA TRP A 116 -5.30 -15.85 5.18
C TRP A 116 -4.77 -16.67 4.00
N ILE A 117 -3.54 -16.41 3.55
CA ILE A 117 -2.86 -17.15 2.48
C ILE A 117 -2.64 -18.62 2.90
N SER A 118 -2.14 -18.86 4.11
CA SER A 118 -1.85 -20.21 4.61
C SER A 118 -3.09 -21.08 4.70
N LYS A 119 -4.23 -20.55 5.16
CA LYS A 119 -5.53 -21.24 5.21
C LYS A 119 -6.03 -21.66 3.81
N ARG A 120 -5.49 -21.06 2.74
CA ARG A 120 -5.83 -21.35 1.34
C ARG A 120 -4.74 -22.12 0.58
N GLY A 121 -3.87 -22.81 1.31
CA GLY A 121 -2.82 -23.66 0.75
C GLY A 121 -1.56 -22.92 0.30
N GLY A 122 -1.32 -21.72 0.86
CA GLY A 122 -0.11 -20.93 0.56
C GLY A 122 -0.17 -20.19 -0.78
N LEU A 123 0.95 -19.59 -1.17
CA LEU A 123 1.12 -18.99 -2.49
C LEU A 123 1.41 -20.08 -3.51
N THR A 124 0.60 -20.16 -4.53
CA THR A 124 0.73 -21.09 -5.67
C THR A 124 0.76 -20.30 -6.97
N ARG A 125 0.90 -20.96 -8.12
CA ARG A 125 0.79 -20.29 -9.42
C ARG A 125 -0.61 -19.74 -9.69
N GLU A 126 -1.62 -20.32 -9.07
CA GLU A 126 -2.99 -19.87 -9.16
C GLU A 126 -3.20 -18.60 -8.32
N MET A 127 -3.90 -17.62 -8.90
CA MET A 127 -4.22 -16.37 -8.22
C MET A 127 -5.33 -16.58 -7.17
N LYS A 128 -5.08 -16.14 -5.95
CA LYS A 128 -6.05 -16.14 -4.85
C LYS A 128 -6.49 -14.71 -4.56
N TYR A 129 -7.79 -14.49 -4.50
CA TYR A 129 -8.36 -13.15 -4.35
C TYR A 129 -8.92 -12.91 -2.94
N LEU A 130 -8.43 -11.84 -2.31
CA LEU A 130 -9.00 -11.29 -1.08
C LEU A 130 -9.86 -10.07 -1.45
N THR A 131 -11.16 -10.14 -1.20
CA THR A 131 -12.15 -9.15 -1.66
C THR A 131 -13.30 -8.99 -0.68
N GLY A 132 -14.16 -8.00 -0.92
CA GLY A 132 -15.45 -7.83 -0.26
C GLY A 132 -15.35 -7.74 1.27
N ARG A 133 -16.26 -8.42 1.96
CA ARG A 133 -16.34 -8.39 3.44
C ARG A 133 -15.09 -8.92 4.13
N GLU A 134 -14.44 -9.91 3.56
CA GLU A 134 -13.21 -10.47 4.12
C GLU A 134 -12.06 -9.45 4.09
N LEU A 135 -11.90 -8.74 2.99
CA LEU A 135 -10.93 -7.64 2.89
C LEU A 135 -11.28 -6.49 3.84
N ALA A 136 -12.55 -6.09 3.90
CA ALA A 136 -13.03 -5.01 4.78
C ALA A 136 -12.89 -5.34 6.27
N SER A 137 -12.82 -6.63 6.65
CA SER A 137 -12.52 -7.02 8.03
C SER A 137 -11.03 -6.86 8.39
N MET A 138 -10.15 -6.79 7.40
CA MET A 138 -8.70 -6.68 7.61
C MET A 138 -8.18 -5.26 7.47
N TYR A 139 -8.81 -4.43 6.63
CA TYR A 139 -8.39 -3.06 6.33
C TYR A 139 -9.56 -2.08 6.44
N PRO A 140 -9.32 -0.83 6.88
CA PRO A 140 -10.36 0.20 6.92
C PRO A 140 -11.00 0.42 5.54
N THR A 141 -12.32 0.60 5.53
CA THR A 141 -13.00 1.05 4.32
C THR A 141 -12.77 2.55 4.12
N CYS A 142 -12.57 2.97 2.84
CA CYS A 142 -12.48 4.39 2.53
C CYS A 142 -13.86 5.04 2.65
N ASN A 143 -13.90 6.17 3.34
CA ASN A 143 -15.08 7.04 3.46
C ASN A 143 -15.22 7.91 2.21
#